data_2661ce3062091db621882b814267d59b
#
_entry.id   2661ce3062091db621882b814267d59b
#
_cell.length_a   1.000
_cell.length_b   1.000
_cell.length_c   1.000
_cell.angle_alpha   90.00
_cell.angle_beta   90.00
_cell.angle_gamma   90.00
#
_symmetry.space_group_name_H-M   'P 1'
#
loop_
_entity.id
_entity.type
_entity.pdbx_description
1 polymer ?
#
loop_
_entity_poly.entity_id
_entity_poly.type
_entity_poly.pdbx_seq_one_letter_code
_entity_poly.pdbx_strand_id
1 'polypeptide(L)'
;MSELFKRERRQFVMASMAAAGGMLLAGRAPAATPSAAQGDALKPAQAADPISQHGASPRLTIHLLDTYHGAPAAGMHVEFSRIEKGEAVPIRKAVINRNGRTDEPLLIGDTYVAGDYELLMQVDDYFRMKGARLPSPSFLSQVPIRFRVTDASERLHLPVQFGPWNYTYYRGS
;
A
#
# COMPACT_ATOMS: atom_id res chain seq x y z
N MET A 1 -9.00 33.90 27.85
CA MET A 1 -8.04 33.58 26.77
C MET A 1 -8.70 32.70 25.69
N SER A 2 -9.72 33.19 25.03
CA SER A 2 -10.47 32.33 24.07
C SER A 2 -10.97 33.05 22.82
N GLU A 3 -10.49 34.26 22.51
CA GLU A 3 -10.99 35.03 21.37
C GLU A 3 -9.94 35.33 20.26
N LEU A 4 -8.69 34.95 20.43
CA LEU A 4 -7.60 35.25 19.50
C LEU A 4 -7.38 34.21 18.39
N PHE A 5 -7.99 33.03 18.47
CA PHE A 5 -7.78 31.95 17.49
C PHE A 5 -8.80 31.86 16.34
N LYS A 6 -9.77 32.77 16.29
CA LYS A 6 -10.84 32.75 15.26
C LYS A 6 -10.63 33.70 14.07
N ARG A 7 -9.55 34.47 14.01
CA ARG A 7 -9.40 35.55 13.02
C ARG A 7 -8.50 35.26 11.81
N GLU A 8 -7.78 34.17 11.78
CA GLU A 8 -6.78 33.92 10.72
C GLU A 8 -7.22 33.01 9.56
N ARG A 9 -8.45 32.54 9.52
CA ARG A 9 -8.93 31.64 8.45
C ARG A 9 -9.78 32.28 7.35
N ARG A 10 -9.85 33.62 7.26
CA ARG A 10 -10.78 34.30 6.32
C ARG A 10 -10.17 35.31 5.35
N GLN A 11 -8.87 35.30 5.12
CA GLN A 11 -8.26 36.28 4.21
C GLN A 11 -7.51 35.70 3.00
N PHE A 12 -7.96 34.60 2.42
CA PHE A 12 -7.35 34.06 1.20
C PHE A 12 -8.34 33.86 0.04
N VAL A 13 -9.36 34.70 -0.06
CA VAL A 13 -10.18 34.78 -1.29
C VAL A 13 -10.58 36.23 -1.45
N MET A 14 -9.96 36.96 -2.38
CA MET A 14 -10.41 38.15 -3.12
C MET A 14 -9.22 39.03 -3.50
N ALA A 15 -8.57 38.72 -4.61
CA ALA A 15 -7.88 39.74 -5.41
C ALA A 15 -7.61 39.19 -6.81
N SER A 16 -8.54 39.33 -7.70
CA SER A 16 -8.30 39.37 -9.13
C SER A 16 -9.56 39.89 -9.83
N MET A 17 -9.66 41.20 -9.95
CA MET A 17 -10.45 41.84 -11.01
C MET A 17 -9.97 43.27 -11.25
N ALA A 18 -9.84 43.55 -12.53
CA ALA A 18 -9.81 44.85 -13.18
C ALA A 18 -8.43 45.43 -13.56
N ALA A 19 -8.15 45.39 -14.86
CA ALA A 19 -7.79 46.56 -15.61
C ALA A 19 -8.14 46.35 -17.09
N ALA A 20 -9.04 47.17 -17.54
CA ALA A 20 -9.47 47.29 -18.91
C ALA A 20 -8.60 48.34 -19.65
N GLY A 21 -8.52 48.19 -21.00
CA GLY A 21 -8.40 49.32 -21.87
C GLY A 21 -7.04 49.55 -22.53
N GLY A 22 -6.96 49.35 -23.83
CA GLY A 22 -5.83 49.79 -24.67
C GLY A 22 -6.00 49.32 -26.13
N MET A 23 -6.87 50.00 -26.91
CA MET A 23 -6.92 49.90 -28.36
C MET A 23 -5.65 50.54 -28.95
N LEU A 24 -4.92 49.81 -29.81
CA LEU A 24 -4.09 50.40 -30.84
C LEU A 24 -4.14 49.52 -32.09
N LEU A 25 -4.70 50.10 -33.15
CA LEU A 25 -4.67 49.62 -34.55
C LEU A 25 -3.24 49.76 -35.08
N ALA A 26 -2.70 48.71 -35.68
CA ALA A 26 -1.88 48.82 -36.90
C ALA A 26 -1.30 47.45 -37.29
N GLY A 27 -1.33 47.13 -38.56
CA GLY A 27 -0.37 46.20 -39.20
C GLY A 27 -0.89 44.80 -39.47
N ARG A 28 -1.54 44.66 -40.63
CA ARG A 28 -1.90 43.39 -41.23
C ARG A 28 -0.65 42.80 -41.89
N ALA A 29 -0.02 41.81 -41.26
CA ALA A 29 0.91 40.88 -41.87
C ALA A 29 0.22 39.53 -42.13
N PRO A 30 0.51 38.83 -43.20
CA PRO A 30 -0.16 37.56 -43.48
C PRO A 30 0.24 36.54 -42.43
N ALA A 31 -0.74 36.01 -41.71
CA ALA A 31 -0.56 34.97 -40.76
C ALA A 31 -0.08 33.70 -41.47
N ALA A 32 1.16 33.29 -41.16
CA ALA A 32 1.56 31.92 -41.35
C ALA A 32 0.72 31.04 -40.42
N THR A 33 -0.08 30.17 -41.01
CA THR A 33 -0.79 29.13 -40.27
C THR A 33 0.24 28.26 -39.54
N PRO A 34 0.20 28.18 -38.21
CA PRO A 34 0.96 27.14 -37.54
C PRO A 34 0.36 25.80 -37.97
N SER A 35 1.17 25.01 -38.67
CA SER A 35 0.90 23.58 -38.83
C SER A 35 0.65 23.01 -37.48
N ALA A 36 -0.57 22.59 -37.22
CA ALA A 36 -0.89 21.82 -36.05
C ALA A 36 -0.06 20.55 -36.12
N ALA A 37 1.00 20.50 -35.30
CA ALA A 37 1.62 19.24 -34.98
C ALA A 37 0.49 18.38 -34.37
N GLN A 38 0.03 17.41 -35.15
CA GLN A 38 -0.81 16.34 -34.62
C GLN A 38 0.03 15.66 -33.54
N GLY A 39 -0.13 16.09 -32.33
CA GLY A 39 0.32 15.32 -31.18
C GLY A 39 -0.34 13.95 -31.33
N ASP A 40 0.48 12.91 -31.43
CA ASP A 40 0.01 11.53 -31.29
C ASP A 40 -0.82 11.48 -30.03
N ALA A 41 -2.15 11.44 -30.19
CA ALA A 41 -3.04 11.15 -29.09
C ALA A 41 -2.59 9.80 -28.53
N LEU A 42 -2.06 9.82 -27.32
CA LEU A 42 -1.70 8.60 -26.60
C LEU A 42 -2.90 7.68 -26.72
N LYS A 43 -2.78 6.62 -27.51
CA LYS A 43 -3.78 5.57 -27.55
C LYS A 43 -4.00 5.13 -26.11
N PRO A 44 -5.24 5.08 -25.61
CA PRO A 44 -5.50 4.52 -24.30
C PRO A 44 -4.76 3.18 -24.26
N ALA A 45 -3.91 2.98 -23.25
CA ALA A 45 -3.30 1.69 -23.02
C ALA A 45 -4.45 0.68 -23.03
N GLN A 46 -4.44 -0.25 -23.98
CA GLN A 46 -5.39 -1.35 -23.95
C GLN A 46 -5.22 -1.98 -22.59
N ALA A 47 -6.27 -1.93 -21.76
CA ALA A 47 -6.28 -2.63 -20.51
C ALA A 47 -5.91 -4.07 -20.85
N ALA A 48 -4.75 -4.53 -20.38
CA ALA A 48 -4.38 -5.92 -20.54
C ALA A 48 -5.55 -6.71 -19.92
N ASP A 49 -6.07 -7.68 -20.66
CA ASP A 49 -7.07 -8.60 -20.10
C ASP A 49 -6.56 -9.08 -18.74
N PRO A 50 -7.45 -9.21 -17.74
CA PRO A 50 -7.06 -9.69 -16.43
C PRO A 50 -6.24 -10.97 -16.63
N ILE A 51 -4.99 -10.97 -16.15
CA ILE A 51 -4.14 -12.17 -16.26
C ILE A 51 -4.92 -13.29 -15.59
N SER A 52 -5.43 -14.22 -16.40
CA SER A 52 -6.13 -15.37 -15.89
C SER A 52 -5.17 -16.18 -15.02
N GLN A 53 -5.42 -16.17 -13.72
CA GLN A 53 -4.64 -16.97 -12.77
C GLN A 53 -5.15 -18.42 -12.68
N HIS A 54 -6.03 -18.79 -13.59
CA HIS A 54 -6.47 -20.17 -13.75
C HIS A 54 -5.27 -21.05 -14.12
N GLY A 55 -4.94 -22.00 -13.26
CA GLY A 55 -3.80 -22.92 -13.42
C GLY A 55 -2.61 -22.65 -12.50
N ALA A 56 -2.58 -21.55 -11.75
CA ALA A 56 -1.61 -21.42 -10.68
C ALA A 56 -2.06 -22.24 -9.47
N SER A 57 -1.19 -23.10 -8.93
CA SER A 57 -1.48 -23.93 -7.75
C SER A 57 -2.06 -23.11 -6.61
N PRO A 58 -3.10 -23.62 -5.91
CA PRO A 58 -3.61 -23.03 -4.69
C PRO A 58 -2.47 -22.81 -3.69
N ARG A 59 -2.42 -21.62 -3.07
CA ARG A 59 -1.34 -21.26 -2.16
C ARG A 59 -1.70 -20.05 -1.31
N LEU A 60 -1.04 -19.92 -0.17
CA LEU A 60 -1.07 -18.74 0.68
C LEU A 60 0.19 -17.92 0.48
N THR A 61 0.01 -16.66 0.10
CA THR A 61 1.10 -15.68 -0.03
C THR A 61 0.81 -14.44 0.80
N ILE A 62 1.85 -13.72 1.20
CA ILE A 62 1.74 -12.45 1.94
C ILE A 62 2.46 -11.32 1.21
N HIS A 63 2.04 -10.08 1.53
CA HIS A 63 2.72 -8.87 1.10
C HIS A 63 2.64 -7.82 2.21
N LEU A 64 3.77 -7.47 2.79
CA LEU A 64 3.86 -6.52 3.88
C LEU A 64 4.38 -5.17 3.38
N LEU A 65 3.63 -4.11 3.66
CA LEU A 65 3.90 -2.74 3.22
C LEU A 65 4.03 -1.83 4.45
N ASP A 66 5.18 -1.20 4.55
CA ASP A 66 5.47 -0.18 5.55
C ASP A 66 4.93 1.17 5.08
N THR A 67 3.84 1.62 5.69
CA THR A 67 3.19 2.90 5.36
C THR A 67 3.89 4.11 5.96
N TYR A 68 4.76 3.91 6.93
CA TYR A 68 5.55 4.98 7.54
C TYR A 68 6.70 5.42 6.61
N HIS A 69 7.38 4.47 5.97
CA HIS A 69 8.44 4.77 5.00
C HIS A 69 7.94 4.74 3.54
N GLY A 70 6.69 4.33 3.27
CA GLY A 70 6.16 4.21 1.92
C GLY A 70 6.85 3.13 1.08
N ALA A 71 7.22 2.00 1.67
CA ALA A 71 8.05 0.98 1.06
C ALA A 71 7.61 -0.46 1.42
N PRO A 72 8.04 -1.48 0.65
CA PRO A 72 7.93 -2.86 1.09
C PRO A 72 8.68 -3.11 2.40
N ALA A 73 8.12 -3.95 3.26
CA ALA A 73 8.66 -4.21 4.61
C ALA A 73 9.89 -5.14 4.61
N ALA A 74 10.89 -4.84 3.79
CA ALA A 74 12.11 -5.65 3.70
C ALA A 74 12.84 -5.75 5.03
N GLY A 75 13.13 -6.98 5.46
CA GLY A 75 13.80 -7.27 6.72
C GLY A 75 12.85 -7.51 7.90
N MET A 76 11.52 -7.36 7.72
CA MET A 76 10.54 -7.74 8.75
C MET A 76 10.66 -9.22 9.07
N HIS A 77 10.80 -9.55 10.34
CA HIS A 77 10.70 -10.92 10.83
C HIS A 77 9.25 -11.27 11.12
N VAL A 78 8.82 -12.41 10.63
CA VAL A 78 7.49 -12.95 10.85
C VAL A 78 7.54 -14.39 11.33
N GLU A 79 6.55 -14.77 12.15
CA GLU A 79 6.29 -16.15 12.53
C GLU A 79 4.91 -16.54 12.00
N PHE A 80 4.85 -17.68 11.36
CA PHE A 80 3.60 -18.21 10.81
C PHE A 80 3.21 -19.49 11.54
N SER A 81 1.99 -19.53 12.03
CA SER A 81 1.47 -20.58 12.88
C SER A 81 0.08 -21.05 12.43
N ARG A 82 -0.27 -22.29 12.75
CA ARG A 82 -1.64 -22.77 12.73
C ARG A 82 -2.27 -22.59 14.11
N ILE A 83 -3.55 -22.24 14.15
CA ILE A 83 -4.28 -22.18 15.41
C ILE A 83 -4.94 -23.53 15.66
N GLU A 84 -4.53 -24.22 16.71
CA GLU A 84 -5.07 -25.50 17.15
C GLU A 84 -5.57 -25.38 18.59
N LYS A 85 -6.86 -25.66 18.81
CA LYS A 85 -7.50 -25.54 20.12
C LYS A 85 -7.31 -24.17 20.80
N GLY A 86 -7.16 -23.11 19.98
CA GLY A 86 -6.96 -21.73 20.44
C GLY A 86 -5.51 -21.32 20.64
N GLU A 87 -4.56 -22.23 20.51
CA GLU A 87 -3.13 -21.98 20.65
C GLU A 87 -2.43 -21.88 19.30
N ALA A 88 -1.39 -21.06 19.19
CA ALA A 88 -0.58 -20.92 18.00
C ALA A 88 0.48 -22.03 17.95
N VAL A 89 0.33 -22.94 17.00
CA VAL A 89 1.32 -24.01 16.73
C VAL A 89 2.23 -23.55 15.60
N PRO A 90 3.54 -23.30 15.85
CA PRO A 90 4.43 -22.76 14.85
C PRO A 90 4.59 -23.67 13.63
N ILE A 91 4.53 -23.08 12.43
CA ILE A 91 4.83 -23.76 11.16
C ILE A 91 6.19 -23.34 10.65
N ARG A 92 6.44 -22.01 10.56
CA ARG A 92 7.71 -21.48 10.05
C ARG A 92 7.96 -20.04 10.50
N LYS A 93 9.25 -19.68 10.52
CA LYS A 93 9.71 -18.29 10.62
C LYS A 93 10.25 -17.85 9.26
N ALA A 94 10.09 -16.59 8.92
CA ALA A 94 10.57 -16.03 7.68
C ALA A 94 11.03 -14.57 7.87
N VAL A 95 11.90 -14.14 6.97
CA VAL A 95 12.28 -12.73 6.83
C VAL A 95 11.72 -12.22 5.51
N ILE A 96 11.07 -11.09 5.55
CA ILE A 96 10.45 -10.48 4.36
C ILE A 96 11.55 -9.93 3.44
N ASN A 97 11.46 -10.29 2.17
CA ASN A 97 12.42 -9.88 1.15
C ASN A 97 12.20 -8.43 0.70
N ARG A 98 13.07 -7.92 -0.19
CA ARG A 98 13.02 -6.55 -0.71
C ARG A 98 11.72 -6.16 -1.42
N ASN A 99 10.92 -7.14 -1.83
CA ASN A 99 9.63 -6.94 -2.49
C ASN A 99 8.46 -6.99 -1.50
N GLY A 100 8.72 -7.06 -0.19
CA GLY A 100 7.68 -7.15 0.84
C GLY A 100 7.05 -8.53 0.98
N ARG A 101 7.69 -9.58 0.47
CA ARG A 101 7.13 -10.93 0.38
C ARG A 101 8.06 -11.95 1.01
N THR A 102 7.57 -13.16 1.25
CA THR A 102 8.43 -14.31 1.48
C THR A 102 8.95 -14.85 0.13
N ASP A 103 10.12 -15.47 0.11
CA ASP A 103 10.69 -16.04 -1.11
C ASP A 103 9.82 -17.18 -1.67
N GLU A 104 9.17 -17.91 -0.77
CA GLU A 104 8.23 -18.96 -1.09
C GLU A 104 6.85 -18.68 -0.47
N PRO A 105 5.75 -19.24 -1.02
CA PRO A 105 4.45 -19.20 -0.37
C PRO A 105 4.52 -19.72 1.07
N LEU A 106 3.69 -19.18 1.96
CA LEU A 106 3.60 -19.67 3.34
C LEU A 106 3.05 -21.10 3.40
N LEU A 107 2.09 -21.40 2.53
CA LEU A 107 1.51 -22.72 2.34
C LEU A 107 1.32 -22.98 0.85
N ILE A 108 1.58 -24.22 0.41
CA ILE A 108 1.40 -24.67 -0.98
C ILE A 108 1.21 -26.20 -1.02
N GLY A 109 0.48 -26.71 -2.01
CA GLY A 109 0.24 -28.13 -2.20
C GLY A 109 -0.40 -28.77 -0.96
N ASP A 110 0.12 -29.91 -0.52
CA ASP A 110 -0.42 -30.67 0.60
C ASP A 110 -0.38 -29.93 1.95
N THR A 111 0.47 -28.89 2.08
CA THR A 111 0.51 -28.05 3.28
C THR A 111 -0.59 -27.01 3.30
N TYR A 112 -1.21 -26.70 2.15
CA TYR A 112 -2.25 -25.70 2.05
C TYR A 112 -3.61 -26.34 2.33
N VAL A 113 -4.03 -26.29 3.57
CA VAL A 113 -5.28 -26.88 4.05
C VAL A 113 -6.16 -25.84 4.74
N ALA A 114 -7.46 -26.07 4.76
CA ALA A 114 -8.40 -25.23 5.48
C ALA A 114 -8.09 -25.22 6.99
N GLY A 115 -8.28 -24.08 7.64
CA GLY A 115 -7.99 -23.90 9.05
C GLY A 115 -7.81 -22.46 9.46
N ASP A 116 -7.58 -22.27 10.74
CA ASP A 116 -7.24 -20.96 11.32
C ASP A 116 -5.73 -20.80 11.42
N TYR A 117 -5.23 -19.63 11.06
CA TYR A 117 -3.81 -19.31 11.01
C TYR A 117 -3.51 -17.97 11.66
N GLU A 118 -2.26 -17.81 12.06
CA GLU A 118 -1.74 -16.55 12.59
C GLU A 118 -0.43 -16.18 11.91
N LEU A 119 -0.33 -14.93 11.50
CA LEU A 119 0.92 -14.29 11.11
C LEU A 119 1.30 -13.30 12.22
N LEU A 120 2.38 -13.57 12.96
CA LEU A 120 2.91 -12.69 13.97
C LEU A 120 4.04 -11.84 13.37
N MET A 121 3.89 -10.52 13.35
CA MET A 121 4.88 -9.57 12.84
C MET A 121 5.65 -8.92 14.00
N GLN A 122 6.99 -8.83 13.87
CA GLN A 122 7.89 -8.19 14.86
C GLN A 122 8.03 -6.69 14.53
N VAL A 123 7.01 -5.90 14.79
CA VAL A 123 6.89 -4.51 14.33
C VAL A 123 7.91 -3.59 15.00
N ASP A 124 8.10 -3.71 16.33
CA ASP A 124 9.06 -2.89 17.07
C ASP A 124 10.49 -3.14 16.60
N ASP A 125 10.89 -4.41 16.48
CA ASP A 125 12.21 -4.79 16.00
C ASP A 125 12.46 -4.30 14.58
N TYR A 126 11.44 -4.36 13.72
CA TYR A 126 11.52 -3.85 12.36
C TYR A 126 11.78 -2.34 12.32
N PHE A 127 11.01 -1.53 13.03
CA PHE A 127 11.23 -0.08 13.03
C PHE A 127 12.53 0.32 13.72
N ARG A 128 12.96 -0.41 14.74
CA ARG A 128 14.29 -0.23 15.35
C ARG A 128 15.41 -0.52 14.35
N MET A 129 15.33 -1.61 13.60
CA MET A 129 16.26 -1.95 12.53
C MET A 129 16.31 -0.87 11.44
N LYS A 130 15.16 -0.27 11.11
CA LYS A 130 15.06 0.84 10.13
C LYS A 130 15.56 2.17 10.67
N GLY A 131 15.93 2.27 11.95
CA GLY A 131 16.36 3.51 12.57
C GLY A 131 15.24 4.55 12.73
N ALA A 132 13.99 4.12 12.76
CA ALA A 132 12.85 5.00 12.96
C ALA A 132 12.88 5.63 14.35
N ARG A 133 12.67 6.94 14.43
CA ARG A 133 12.61 7.65 15.71
C ARG A 133 11.21 7.58 16.28
N LEU A 134 10.96 6.57 17.09
CA LEU A 134 9.67 6.32 17.71
C LEU A 134 9.75 6.50 19.23
N PRO A 135 8.60 6.75 19.91
CA PRO A 135 8.53 6.70 21.37
C PRO A 135 8.97 5.34 21.92
N SER A 136 9.50 5.32 23.13
CA SER A 136 9.84 4.09 23.85
C SER A 136 9.07 4.03 25.17
N PRO A 137 8.30 2.96 25.45
CA PRO A 137 8.09 1.81 24.56
C PRO A 137 7.25 2.14 23.33
N SER A 138 7.39 1.33 22.27
CA SER A 138 6.61 1.46 21.05
C SER A 138 5.13 1.12 21.29
N PHE A 139 4.23 1.78 20.55
CA PHE A 139 2.79 1.49 20.67
C PHE A 139 2.45 0.08 20.16
N LEU A 140 3.01 -0.31 19.01
CA LEU A 140 2.91 -1.67 18.48
C LEU A 140 4.25 -2.37 18.64
N SER A 141 4.31 -3.45 19.43
CA SER A 141 5.50 -4.29 19.57
C SER A 141 5.44 -5.49 18.62
N GLN A 142 4.48 -6.37 18.84
CA GLN A 142 4.17 -7.51 18.00
C GLN A 142 2.71 -7.39 17.54
N VAL A 143 2.47 -7.74 16.28
CA VAL A 143 1.12 -7.69 15.71
C VAL A 143 0.71 -9.08 15.23
N PRO A 144 -0.19 -9.77 15.94
CA PRO A 144 -0.78 -11.01 15.48
C PRO A 144 -1.93 -10.73 14.51
N ILE A 145 -1.89 -11.33 13.34
CA ILE A 145 -2.95 -11.29 12.36
C ILE A 145 -3.54 -12.68 12.23
N ARG A 146 -4.73 -12.87 12.76
CA ARG A 146 -5.47 -14.14 12.67
C ARG A 146 -6.43 -14.10 11.50
N PHE A 147 -6.45 -15.17 10.73
CA PHE A 147 -7.33 -15.32 9.58
C PHE A 147 -7.65 -16.79 9.32
N ARG A 148 -8.67 -17.02 8.50
CA ARG A 148 -9.13 -18.36 8.17
C ARG A 148 -8.95 -18.64 6.69
N VAL A 149 -8.40 -19.81 6.37
CA VAL A 149 -8.48 -20.43 5.05
C VAL A 149 -9.73 -21.29 5.05
N THR A 150 -10.74 -20.90 4.31
CA THR A 150 -12.02 -21.62 4.23
C THR A 150 -12.02 -22.64 3.11
N ASP A 151 -11.35 -22.34 2.01
CA ASP A 151 -11.25 -23.18 0.83
C ASP A 151 -9.79 -23.25 0.37
N ALA A 152 -9.20 -24.44 0.45
CA ALA A 152 -7.83 -24.70 0.01
C ALA A 152 -7.72 -24.94 -1.51
N SER A 153 -8.81 -24.94 -2.24
CA SER A 153 -8.79 -24.98 -3.71
C SER A 153 -8.54 -23.60 -4.33
N GLU A 154 -8.79 -22.53 -3.57
CA GLU A 154 -8.59 -21.14 -4.00
C GLU A 154 -7.21 -20.64 -3.59
N ARG A 155 -6.71 -19.65 -4.34
CA ARG A 155 -5.54 -18.89 -3.91
C ARG A 155 -5.95 -17.87 -2.85
N LEU A 156 -5.09 -17.71 -1.85
CA LEU A 156 -5.24 -16.65 -0.87
C LEU A 156 -3.99 -15.80 -0.83
N HIS A 157 -4.18 -14.51 -1.00
CA HIS A 157 -3.17 -13.50 -0.80
C HIS A 157 -3.54 -12.64 0.41
N LEU A 158 -2.59 -12.43 1.32
CA LEU A 158 -2.77 -11.63 2.53
C LEU A 158 -1.90 -10.37 2.44
N PRO A 159 -2.40 -9.26 1.88
CA PRO A 159 -1.73 -7.97 1.97
C PRO A 159 -1.92 -7.37 3.35
N VAL A 160 -0.83 -6.83 3.91
CA VAL A 160 -0.83 -6.12 5.19
C VAL A 160 -0.13 -4.80 5.00
N GLN A 161 -0.79 -3.73 5.39
CA GLN A 161 -0.22 -2.40 5.49
C GLN A 161 -0.08 -2.05 6.97
N PHE A 162 1.07 -1.57 7.39
CA PHE A 162 1.31 -1.26 8.79
C PHE A 162 2.21 -0.04 8.95
N GLY A 163 2.04 0.61 10.08
CA GLY A 163 2.88 1.69 10.56
C GLY A 163 3.19 1.49 12.04
N PRO A 164 3.86 2.44 12.69
CA PRO A 164 4.16 2.34 14.12
C PRO A 164 2.93 2.38 15.04
N TRP A 165 1.79 2.86 14.53
CA TRP A 165 0.59 3.12 15.33
C TRP A 165 -0.67 2.46 14.81
N ASN A 166 -0.62 1.80 13.63
CA ASN A 166 -1.78 1.19 13.01
C ASN A 166 -1.39 0.05 12.07
N TYR A 167 -2.36 -0.77 11.72
CA TYR A 167 -2.23 -1.74 10.64
C TYR A 167 -3.61 -2.06 10.06
N THR A 168 -3.61 -2.54 8.84
CA THR A 168 -4.79 -3.07 8.16
C THR A 168 -4.39 -4.24 7.26
N TYR A 169 -5.32 -5.13 7.02
CA TYR A 169 -5.12 -6.26 6.12
C TYR A 169 -6.45 -6.67 5.47
N TYR A 170 -6.36 -7.40 4.38
CA TYR A 170 -7.52 -7.88 3.69
C TYR A 170 -7.23 -9.20 2.97
N ARG A 171 -8.31 -9.88 2.54
CA ARG A 171 -8.21 -11.05 1.69
C ARG A 171 -8.07 -10.59 0.24
N GLY A 172 -6.91 -10.84 -0.35
CA GLY A 172 -6.69 -10.78 -1.78
C GLY A 172 -6.86 -12.16 -2.43
N SER A 173 -6.93 -12.19 -3.74
CA SER A 173 -7.04 -13.41 -4.57
C SER A 173 -5.90 -13.47 -5.59
#